data_11abd7bf71fb942d170c0d7d90b7c282
#
_entry.id   11abd7bf71fb942d170c0d7d90b7c282
#
_cell.length_a   1.000
_cell.length_b   1.000
_cell.length_c   1.000
_cell.angle_alpha   90.00
_cell.angle_beta   90.00
_cell.angle_gamma   90.00
#
_symmetry.space_group_name_H-M   'P 1'
#
loop_
_entity.id
_entity.type
_entity.pdbx_description
1 polymer ?
#
loop_
_entity_poly.entity_id
_entity_poly.type
_entity_poly.pdbx_seq_one_letter_code
_entity_poly.pdbx_strand_id
1 'polypeptide(L)'
;MNTLVKSPQDDRDWIYEGLPLTTIPTPEEFDLRQQLQPVRNQGQRGTCAAFSSACIKEYHEKLDHKEFNGYISPDSIYFYRSNKPSEGMYCRDIMNILTKYGAAREQFQPYSDREPASLSAECIQDAKQFTIKGYAQIHTIPAAKQALMTNGPLLLAFPYYNNGLAQFWRPRGALAGGHAVVAVGWTKDGFIIRNSWGDKWNGDGHVIYLFSEFGHHWEIWSCIDLETDWTPPKPAPKPKPAPAPKPAPAPKPVRRVINIRDSIRRNIIRIKR
;
A
#
# COMPACT_ATOMS: atom_id res chain seq x y z
N MET A 1 16.00 -1.97 -3.11
CA MET A 1 15.00 -2.67 -3.93
C MET A 1 13.62 -2.05 -3.72
N ASN A 2 12.83 -1.94 -4.78
CA ASN A 2 11.49 -1.36 -4.73
C ASN A 2 10.50 -2.50 -4.90
N THR A 3 10.00 -3.02 -3.80
CA THR A 3 9.27 -4.29 -3.71
C THR A 3 7.85 -4.12 -3.17
N LEU A 4 7.35 -2.86 -3.10
CA LEU A 4 5.94 -2.64 -2.78
C LEU A 4 5.06 -3.36 -3.80
N VAL A 5 4.00 -3.97 -3.32
CA VAL A 5 3.00 -4.66 -4.14
C VAL A 5 1.68 -3.90 -4.05
N LYS A 6 1.02 -3.72 -5.19
CA LYS A 6 -0.31 -3.12 -5.23
C LYS A 6 -1.29 -4.01 -4.45
N SER A 7 -2.09 -3.41 -3.56
CA SER A 7 -3.10 -4.13 -2.79
C SER A 7 -4.15 -4.75 -3.74
N PRO A 8 -4.59 -6.00 -3.51
CA PRO A 8 -5.76 -6.52 -4.20
C PRO A 8 -6.98 -5.65 -3.90
N GLN A 9 -7.89 -5.51 -4.87
CA GLN A 9 -9.13 -4.79 -4.64
C GLN A 9 -9.93 -5.48 -3.52
N ASP A 10 -10.52 -4.67 -2.63
CA ASP A 10 -11.40 -5.14 -1.56
C ASP A 10 -12.53 -4.14 -1.37
N ASP A 11 -13.75 -4.56 -1.68
CA ASP A 11 -14.94 -3.71 -1.61
C ASP A 11 -15.33 -3.30 -0.18
N ARG A 12 -14.59 -3.78 0.82
CA ARG A 12 -14.74 -3.40 2.24
C ARG A 12 -13.86 -2.21 2.62
N ASP A 13 -12.96 -1.76 1.74
CA ASP A 13 -12.15 -0.58 2.00
C ASP A 13 -13.05 0.65 2.11
N TRP A 14 -12.82 1.44 3.12
CA TRP A 14 -13.50 2.72 3.22
C TRP A 14 -12.93 3.69 2.20
N ILE A 15 -13.83 4.41 1.55
CA ILE A 15 -13.48 5.44 0.59
C ILE A 15 -13.66 6.78 1.29
N TYR A 16 -12.60 7.57 1.33
CA TYR A 16 -12.55 8.84 2.05
C TYR A 16 -13.64 9.82 1.59
N GLU A 17 -13.91 9.88 0.31
CA GLU A 17 -14.93 10.71 -0.31
C GLU A 17 -16.36 10.40 0.17
N GLY A 18 -16.58 9.19 0.67
CA GLY A 18 -17.87 8.73 1.22
C GLY A 18 -18.01 8.93 2.73
N LEU A 19 -16.99 9.41 3.41
CA LEU A 19 -17.04 9.65 4.85
C LEU A 19 -17.81 10.94 5.15
N PRO A 20 -18.62 11.00 6.24
CA PRO A 20 -19.36 12.19 6.64
C PRO A 20 -18.45 13.21 7.34
N LEU A 21 -17.45 13.73 6.62
CA LEU A 21 -16.47 14.65 7.15
C LEU A 21 -16.83 16.10 6.84
N THR A 22 -16.51 16.99 7.76
CA THR A 22 -16.65 18.43 7.52
C THR A 22 -15.60 18.89 6.53
N THR A 23 -16.03 19.48 5.42
CA THR A 23 -15.13 20.08 4.45
C THR A 23 -14.61 21.41 4.97
N ILE A 24 -13.29 21.59 5.00
CA ILE A 24 -12.65 22.85 5.36
C ILE A 24 -12.11 23.58 4.10
N PRO A 25 -12.05 24.91 4.10
CA PRO A 25 -11.50 25.65 2.97
C PRO A 25 -10.07 25.20 2.65
N THR A 26 -9.80 24.91 1.39
CA THR A 26 -8.49 24.43 0.93
C THR A 26 -7.61 25.64 0.55
N PRO A 27 -6.46 25.87 1.23
CA PRO A 27 -5.52 26.92 0.85
C PRO A 27 -4.85 26.58 -0.49
N GLU A 28 -4.24 27.59 -1.11
CA GLU A 28 -3.51 27.42 -2.39
C GLU A 28 -2.31 26.48 -2.21
N GLU A 29 -1.59 26.58 -1.09
CA GLU A 29 -0.46 25.74 -0.73
C GLU A 29 -0.58 25.24 0.72
N PHE A 30 -0.01 24.08 1.01
CA PHE A 30 0.00 23.49 2.34
C PHE A 30 1.26 22.63 2.52
N ASP A 31 1.94 22.74 3.66
CA ASP A 31 3.23 22.08 3.86
C ASP A 31 3.43 21.63 5.31
N LEU A 32 3.57 20.33 5.50
CA LEU A 32 3.81 19.71 6.82
C LEU A 32 5.29 19.41 7.09
N ARG A 33 6.21 19.67 6.15
CA ARG A 33 7.63 19.25 6.26
C ARG A 33 8.30 19.69 7.55
N GLN A 34 8.02 20.87 8.03
CA GLN A 34 8.60 21.38 9.27
C GLN A 34 8.06 20.70 10.55
N GLN A 35 6.93 20.00 10.43
CA GLN A 35 6.32 19.24 11.54
C GLN A 35 6.82 17.80 11.62
N LEU A 36 7.57 17.36 10.60
CA LEU A 36 8.08 16.00 10.48
C LEU A 36 9.51 15.87 10.97
N GLN A 37 9.88 14.65 11.38
CA GLN A 37 11.27 14.31 11.67
C GLN A 37 12.12 14.36 10.37
N PRO A 38 13.46 14.48 10.46
CA PRO A 38 14.34 14.45 9.30
C PRO A 38 14.11 13.26 8.37
N VAL A 39 14.37 13.44 7.06
CA VAL A 39 14.21 12.37 6.07
C VAL A 39 15.18 11.22 6.35
N ARG A 40 14.66 10.00 6.45
CA ARG A 40 15.41 8.79 6.71
C ARG A 40 15.79 8.06 5.42
N ASN A 41 16.76 7.14 5.54
CA ASN A 41 17.19 6.28 4.44
C ASN A 41 16.92 4.81 4.77
N GLN A 42 16.06 4.15 3.95
CA GLN A 42 15.74 2.73 4.10
C GLN A 42 16.88 1.78 3.66
N GLY A 43 17.92 2.29 3.00
CA GLY A 43 18.99 1.45 2.45
C GLY A 43 18.51 0.52 1.33
N GLN A 44 18.98 -0.72 1.35
CA GLN A 44 18.72 -1.70 0.27
C GLN A 44 17.53 -2.62 0.51
N ARG A 45 16.90 -2.57 1.69
CA ARG A 45 15.76 -3.44 2.01
C ARG A 45 14.45 -2.92 1.40
N GLY A 46 13.54 -3.83 1.10
CA GLY A 46 12.20 -3.54 0.57
C GLY A 46 11.22 -2.96 1.60
N THR A 47 11.66 -2.00 2.42
CA THR A 47 10.94 -1.46 3.58
C THR A 47 10.34 -0.07 3.37
N CYS A 48 10.27 0.41 2.12
CA CYS A 48 9.74 1.75 1.80
C CYS A 48 8.38 2.02 2.43
N ALA A 49 7.48 1.05 2.38
CA ALA A 49 6.14 1.17 2.95
C ALA A 49 6.16 1.28 4.48
N ALA A 50 7.03 0.54 5.15
CA ALA A 50 7.20 0.65 6.61
C ALA A 50 7.82 2.01 7.02
N PHE A 51 8.78 2.54 6.23
CA PHE A 51 9.33 3.88 6.46
C PHE A 51 8.27 4.98 6.25
N SER A 52 7.46 4.84 5.21
CA SER A 52 6.38 5.78 4.94
C SER A 52 5.34 5.80 6.06
N SER A 53 4.92 4.64 6.53
CA SER A 53 3.95 4.54 7.63
C SER A 53 4.54 4.96 8.98
N ALA A 54 5.83 4.69 9.24
CA ALA A 54 6.53 5.22 10.41
C ALA A 54 6.50 6.75 10.43
N CYS A 55 6.80 7.40 9.30
CA CYS A 55 6.73 8.86 9.17
C CYS A 55 5.32 9.41 9.48
N ILE A 56 4.26 8.73 9.02
CA ILE A 56 2.87 9.13 9.30
C ILE A 56 2.57 9.00 10.79
N LYS A 57 2.96 7.91 11.44
CA LYS A 57 2.79 7.72 12.87
C LYS A 57 3.59 8.74 13.69
N GLU A 58 4.84 9.02 13.33
CA GLU A 58 5.65 10.06 13.95
C GLU A 58 4.95 11.43 13.98
N TYR A 59 4.25 11.77 12.88
CA TYR A 59 3.45 12.99 12.80
C TYR A 59 2.26 12.96 13.79
N HIS A 60 1.50 11.87 13.83
CA HIS A 60 0.35 11.73 14.72
C HIS A 60 0.80 11.80 16.19
N GLU A 61 1.83 11.03 16.55
CA GLU A 61 2.33 11.01 17.93
C GLU A 61 2.84 12.37 18.40
N LYS A 62 3.42 13.16 17.50
CA LYS A 62 3.86 14.51 17.82
C LYS A 62 2.69 15.48 18.05
N LEU A 63 1.54 15.23 17.42
CA LEU A 63 0.32 15.99 17.69
C LEU A 63 -0.31 15.61 19.03
N ASP A 64 -0.39 14.32 19.33
CA ASP A 64 -1.00 13.80 20.55
C ASP A 64 -0.09 13.99 21.77
N HIS A 65 1.23 13.89 21.59
CA HIS A 65 2.26 13.97 22.62
C HIS A 65 3.34 14.98 22.23
N LYS A 66 3.22 16.22 22.67
CA LYS A 66 4.14 17.31 22.30
C LYS A 66 5.61 17.02 22.62
N GLU A 67 5.87 16.16 23.60
CA GLU A 67 7.20 15.68 24.00
C GLU A 67 7.73 14.56 23.08
N PHE A 68 6.90 14.00 22.21
CA PHE A 68 7.36 12.97 21.27
C PHE A 68 8.40 13.55 20.31
N ASN A 69 9.64 13.11 20.46
CA ASN A 69 10.79 13.57 19.68
C ASN A 69 11.64 12.38 19.19
N GLY A 70 11.01 11.27 18.89
CA GLY A 70 11.66 10.05 18.47
C GLY A 70 11.25 9.62 17.07
N TYR A 71 11.77 8.49 16.68
CA TYR A 71 11.36 7.78 15.48
C TYR A 71 10.50 6.55 15.83
N ILE A 72 9.57 6.25 14.97
CA ILE A 72 8.86 4.97 14.95
C ILE A 72 9.71 3.96 14.16
N SER A 73 9.76 2.72 14.65
CA SER A 73 10.53 1.64 14.07
C SER A 73 9.87 1.09 12.80
N PRO A 74 10.49 1.21 11.63
CA PRO A 74 10.01 0.53 10.43
C PRO A 74 10.04 -0.99 10.56
N ASP A 75 11.00 -1.54 11.30
CA ASP A 75 11.12 -2.98 11.50
C ASP A 75 10.01 -3.56 12.38
N SER A 76 9.46 -2.80 13.33
CA SER A 76 8.30 -3.22 14.12
C SER A 76 7.05 -3.37 13.25
N ILE A 77 6.90 -2.54 12.22
CA ILE A 77 5.81 -2.60 11.24
C ILE A 77 6.07 -3.72 10.23
N TYR A 78 7.26 -3.74 9.63
CA TYR A 78 7.66 -4.66 8.57
C TYR A 78 7.60 -6.12 9.02
N PHE A 79 7.85 -6.37 10.30
CA PHE A 79 7.81 -7.70 10.90
C PHE A 79 6.47 -8.41 10.70
N TYR A 80 5.36 -7.70 10.70
CA TYR A 80 4.00 -8.27 10.61
C TYR A 80 3.46 -8.43 9.19
N ARG A 81 4.25 -8.11 8.14
CA ARG A 81 3.77 -8.21 6.75
C ARG A 81 3.25 -9.60 6.41
N SER A 82 2.18 -9.65 5.64
CA SER A 82 1.47 -10.90 5.31
C SER A 82 2.14 -11.72 4.21
N ASN A 83 2.99 -11.10 3.38
CA ASN A 83 3.59 -11.71 2.20
C ASN A 83 4.96 -12.37 2.45
N LYS A 84 5.32 -12.67 3.71
CA LYS A 84 6.56 -13.40 4.02
C LYS A 84 6.62 -14.74 3.27
N PRO A 85 7.81 -15.17 2.79
CA PRO A 85 9.13 -14.56 2.96
C PRO A 85 9.48 -13.46 1.94
N SER A 86 8.57 -13.10 1.04
CA SER A 86 8.84 -12.07 0.02
C SER A 86 9.13 -10.71 0.66
N GLU A 87 9.95 -9.91 0.00
CA GLU A 87 10.14 -8.51 0.38
C GLU A 87 8.96 -7.64 -0.05
N GLY A 88 8.91 -6.43 0.51
CA GLY A 88 7.85 -5.46 0.26
C GLY A 88 6.62 -5.70 1.12
N MET A 89 5.62 -4.86 0.92
CA MET A 89 4.35 -4.91 1.65
C MET A 89 3.21 -4.46 0.73
N TYR A 90 1.98 -4.82 1.10
CA TYR A 90 0.78 -4.18 0.55
C TYR A 90 0.41 -2.96 1.40
N CYS A 91 -0.05 -1.87 0.80
CA CYS A 91 -0.48 -0.68 1.57
C CYS A 91 -1.62 -1.00 2.55
N ARG A 92 -2.61 -1.79 2.12
CA ARG A 92 -3.70 -2.22 3.02
C ARG A 92 -3.19 -3.07 4.19
N ASP A 93 -2.18 -3.92 3.96
CA ASP A 93 -1.58 -4.72 5.01
C ASP A 93 -0.95 -3.84 6.10
N ILE A 94 -0.28 -2.75 5.69
CA ILE A 94 0.23 -1.73 6.61
C ILE A 94 -0.88 -1.12 7.45
N MET A 95 -1.99 -0.72 6.82
CA MET A 95 -3.13 -0.13 7.54
C MET A 95 -3.70 -1.10 8.59
N ASN A 96 -3.82 -2.38 8.23
CA ASN A 96 -4.24 -3.44 9.14
C ASN A 96 -3.23 -3.66 10.27
N ILE A 97 -1.93 -3.60 9.98
CA ILE A 97 -0.86 -3.74 10.99
C ILE A 97 -0.94 -2.58 11.98
N LEU A 98 -1.01 -1.34 11.50
CA LEU A 98 -1.10 -0.16 12.37
C LEU A 98 -2.37 -0.18 13.24
N THR A 99 -3.51 -0.62 12.70
CA THR A 99 -4.76 -0.75 13.47
C THR A 99 -4.68 -1.87 14.52
N LYS A 100 -4.06 -3.00 14.18
CA LYS A 100 -4.11 -4.21 15.02
C LYS A 100 -2.96 -4.31 16.01
N TYR A 101 -1.75 -3.98 15.58
CA TYR A 101 -0.52 -4.19 16.33
C TYR A 101 0.13 -2.88 16.76
N GLY A 102 -0.17 -1.78 16.03
CA GLY A 102 0.50 -0.50 16.19
C GLY A 102 1.93 -0.51 15.65
N ALA A 103 2.74 0.45 16.11
CA ALA A 103 4.12 0.61 15.68
C ALA A 103 5.00 1.07 16.84
N ALA A 104 6.03 0.29 17.21
CA ALA A 104 6.90 0.60 18.33
C ALA A 104 7.83 1.76 18.04
N ARG A 105 8.28 2.47 19.09
CA ARG A 105 9.37 3.43 18.98
C ARG A 105 10.69 2.75 18.61
N GLU A 106 11.51 3.45 17.84
CA GLU A 106 12.80 2.96 17.30
C GLU A 106 13.74 2.42 18.38
N GLN A 107 13.71 2.99 19.59
CA GLN A 107 14.55 2.54 20.71
C GLN A 107 14.27 1.09 21.16
N PHE A 108 13.05 0.56 20.92
CA PHE A 108 12.68 -0.81 21.27
C PHE A 108 12.93 -1.81 20.12
N GLN A 109 13.02 -1.33 18.90
CA GLN A 109 13.37 -2.11 17.72
C GLN A 109 14.11 -1.23 16.73
N PRO A 110 15.42 -1.03 16.88
CA PRO A 110 16.22 -0.24 15.95
C PRO A 110 16.20 -0.84 14.55
N TYR A 111 16.09 0.04 13.55
CA TYR A 111 16.19 -0.38 12.14
C TYR A 111 17.59 -0.88 11.83
N SER A 112 17.69 -1.98 11.12
CA SER A 112 18.97 -2.58 10.72
C SER A 112 18.93 -3.11 9.29
N ASP A 113 20.08 -3.53 8.77
CA ASP A 113 20.21 -4.13 7.43
C ASP A 113 19.54 -5.52 7.32
N ARG A 114 19.09 -6.09 8.44
CA ARG A 114 18.43 -7.41 8.50
C ARG A 114 17.09 -7.29 9.18
N GLU A 115 16.13 -8.07 8.68
CA GLU A 115 14.84 -8.22 9.35
C GLU A 115 15.04 -8.92 10.71
N PRO A 116 14.39 -8.43 11.80
CA PRO A 116 14.43 -9.11 13.07
C PRO A 116 13.76 -10.49 12.98
N ALA A 117 14.38 -11.49 13.62
CA ALA A 117 13.80 -12.83 13.69
C ALA A 117 12.57 -12.89 14.61
N SER A 118 12.52 -12.01 15.60
CA SER A 118 11.39 -11.84 16.53
C SER A 118 11.38 -10.40 17.06
N LEU A 119 10.24 -9.95 17.55
CA LEU A 119 10.12 -8.72 18.34
C LEU A 119 10.18 -9.06 19.83
N SER A 120 10.82 -8.21 20.62
CA SER A 120 10.83 -8.38 22.08
C SER A 120 9.45 -8.08 22.67
N ALA A 121 9.21 -8.56 23.90
CA ALA A 121 7.98 -8.28 24.63
C ALA A 121 7.78 -6.77 24.86
N GLU A 122 8.86 -6.06 25.16
CA GLU A 122 8.87 -4.59 25.33
C GLU A 122 8.49 -3.88 24.03
N CYS A 123 9.04 -4.31 22.89
CA CYS A 123 8.69 -3.78 21.57
C CYS A 123 7.19 -3.98 21.27
N ILE A 124 6.66 -5.18 21.51
CA ILE A 124 5.25 -5.50 21.28
C ILE A 124 4.35 -4.67 22.22
N GLN A 125 4.75 -4.48 23.48
CA GLN A 125 3.99 -3.69 24.45
C GLN A 125 4.01 -2.21 24.09
N ASP A 126 5.16 -1.68 23.65
CA ASP A 126 5.29 -0.30 23.20
C ASP A 126 4.42 -0.04 21.96
N ALA A 127 4.48 -0.93 20.96
CA ALA A 127 3.72 -0.79 19.73
C ALA A 127 2.20 -0.64 19.95
N LYS A 128 1.63 -1.31 20.93
CA LYS A 128 0.20 -1.25 21.28
C LYS A 128 -0.28 0.14 21.70
N GLN A 129 0.63 1.01 22.10
CA GLN A 129 0.30 2.39 22.48
C GLN A 129 0.13 3.29 21.25
N PHE A 130 0.65 2.87 20.11
CA PHE A 130 0.74 3.66 18.89
C PHE A 130 -0.03 3.02 17.72
N THR A 131 -1.29 2.68 17.98
CA THR A 131 -2.22 2.20 16.95
C THR A 131 -2.86 3.38 16.20
N ILE A 132 -3.54 3.09 15.08
CA ILE A 132 -4.45 4.03 14.41
C ILE A 132 -5.91 3.59 14.63
N LYS A 133 -6.84 4.55 14.65
CA LYS A 133 -8.28 4.30 14.84
C LYS A 133 -8.95 3.74 13.56
N GLY A 134 -8.44 4.13 12.40
CA GLY A 134 -8.97 3.69 11.12
C GLY A 134 -8.14 4.20 9.95
N TYR A 135 -8.62 3.90 8.74
CA TYR A 135 -7.97 4.32 7.50
C TYR A 135 -9.00 4.36 6.36
N ALA A 136 -8.73 5.14 5.33
CA ALA A 136 -9.56 5.20 4.14
C ALA A 136 -8.71 5.36 2.88
N GLN A 137 -9.17 4.78 1.78
CA GLN A 137 -8.58 4.98 0.46
C GLN A 137 -9.08 6.29 -0.16
N ILE A 138 -8.21 6.96 -0.90
CA ILE A 138 -8.48 8.27 -1.51
C ILE A 138 -8.33 8.15 -3.03
N HIS A 139 -9.29 8.72 -3.78
CA HIS A 139 -9.32 8.62 -5.23
C HIS A 139 -9.26 9.97 -5.95
N THR A 140 -9.40 11.10 -5.23
CA THR A 140 -9.46 12.42 -5.85
C THR A 140 -8.49 13.41 -5.22
N ILE A 141 -8.04 14.40 -6.00
CA ILE A 141 -7.19 15.50 -5.51
C ILE A 141 -7.87 16.30 -4.38
N PRO A 142 -9.15 16.69 -4.49
CA PRO A 142 -9.81 17.40 -3.40
C PRO A 142 -9.85 16.60 -2.10
N ALA A 143 -10.17 15.29 -2.17
CA ALA A 143 -10.16 14.43 -0.99
C ALA A 143 -8.76 14.26 -0.39
N ALA A 144 -7.72 14.13 -1.23
CA ALA A 144 -6.34 14.07 -0.75
C ALA A 144 -5.92 15.36 -0.03
N LYS A 145 -6.29 16.52 -0.55
CA LYS A 145 -6.04 17.80 0.11
C LYS A 145 -6.79 17.91 1.45
N GLN A 146 -8.07 17.54 1.48
CA GLN A 146 -8.85 17.52 2.73
C GLN A 146 -8.22 16.57 3.76
N ALA A 147 -7.87 15.35 3.35
CA ALA A 147 -7.26 14.37 4.24
C ALA A 147 -5.90 14.83 4.79
N LEU A 148 -5.05 15.48 3.96
CA LEU A 148 -3.80 16.09 4.42
C LEU A 148 -4.01 17.14 5.50
N MET A 149 -5.05 17.97 5.38
CA MET A 149 -5.36 19.01 6.38
C MET A 149 -5.97 18.44 7.66
N THR A 150 -6.78 17.40 7.54
CA THR A 150 -7.53 16.84 8.69
C THR A 150 -6.81 15.71 9.40
N ASN A 151 -6.16 14.82 8.64
CA ASN A 151 -5.55 13.61 9.16
C ASN A 151 -4.01 13.58 9.02
N GLY A 152 -3.40 14.62 8.41
CA GLY A 152 -1.95 14.67 8.22
C GLY A 152 -1.45 13.90 6.99
N PRO A 153 -0.17 13.46 7.00
CA PRO A 153 0.47 12.88 5.83
C PRO A 153 -0.22 11.64 5.28
N LEU A 154 -0.17 11.45 3.95
CA LEU A 154 -0.83 10.33 3.25
C LEU A 154 0.19 9.32 2.75
N LEU A 155 -0.14 8.03 2.85
CA LEU A 155 0.64 6.95 2.22
C LEU A 155 0.27 6.85 0.74
N LEU A 156 1.27 6.89 -0.14
CA LEU A 156 1.10 6.69 -1.57
C LEU A 156 1.92 5.51 -2.06
N ALA A 157 1.33 4.72 -2.95
CA ALA A 157 2.00 3.66 -3.67
C ALA A 157 2.10 4.00 -5.15
N PHE A 158 3.28 3.85 -5.73
CA PHE A 158 3.55 4.10 -7.14
C PHE A 158 4.17 2.90 -7.83
N PRO A 159 3.94 2.72 -9.15
CA PRO A 159 4.84 1.94 -9.96
C PRO A 159 6.23 2.57 -9.91
N TYR A 160 7.26 1.75 -9.83
CA TYR A 160 8.64 2.21 -9.90
C TYR A 160 9.27 1.81 -11.23
N TYR A 161 9.63 2.80 -12.03
CA TYR A 161 10.38 2.61 -13.26
C TYR A 161 11.83 3.03 -13.04
N ASN A 162 12.76 2.21 -13.50
CA ASN A 162 14.20 2.55 -13.43
C ASN A 162 14.56 3.56 -14.53
N ASN A 163 13.98 4.76 -14.43
CA ASN A 163 14.05 5.80 -15.45
C ASN A 163 15.14 6.86 -15.20
N GLY A 164 15.85 6.77 -14.05
CA GLY A 164 16.89 7.73 -13.65
C GLY A 164 16.36 9.11 -13.23
N LEU A 165 15.04 9.28 -13.08
CA LEU A 165 14.40 10.54 -12.68
C LEU A 165 13.98 10.50 -11.21
N ALA A 166 13.86 11.69 -10.59
CA ALA A 166 13.21 11.80 -9.28
C ALA A 166 11.72 11.40 -9.36
N GLN A 167 11.06 11.66 -10.49
CA GLN A 167 9.70 11.19 -10.80
C GLN A 167 9.72 9.73 -11.29
N PHE A 168 10.10 8.83 -10.40
CA PHE A 168 10.26 7.40 -10.68
C PHE A 168 8.97 6.69 -11.15
N TRP A 169 7.81 7.29 -10.97
CA TRP A 169 6.51 6.78 -11.44
C TRP A 169 6.24 6.99 -12.92
N ARG A 170 7.03 7.84 -13.62
CA ARG A 170 6.85 8.08 -15.05
C ARG A 170 7.25 6.83 -15.86
N PRO A 171 6.38 6.33 -16.76
CA PRO A 171 6.59 5.06 -17.47
C PRO A 171 7.67 5.20 -18.55
N ARG A 172 8.92 5.31 -18.13
CA ARG A 172 10.11 5.32 -18.97
C ARG A 172 11.10 4.25 -18.49
N GLY A 173 11.46 3.33 -19.37
CA GLY A 173 12.24 2.15 -19.00
C GLY A 173 11.37 1.00 -18.48
N ALA A 174 12.01 -0.02 -17.92
CA ALA A 174 11.32 -1.19 -17.38
C ALA A 174 10.65 -0.90 -16.04
N LEU A 175 9.46 -1.45 -15.81
CA LEU A 175 8.85 -1.51 -14.49
C LEU A 175 9.70 -2.42 -13.59
N ALA A 176 10.26 -1.85 -12.53
CA ALA A 176 11.15 -2.54 -11.60
C ALA A 176 10.49 -2.87 -10.25
N GLY A 177 9.18 -2.68 -10.13
CA GLY A 177 8.41 -2.98 -8.93
C GLY A 177 7.50 -1.83 -8.51
N GLY A 178 7.20 -1.74 -7.21
CA GLY A 178 6.46 -0.66 -6.61
C GLY A 178 7.25 0.05 -5.51
N HIS A 179 6.92 1.31 -5.24
CA HIS A 179 7.55 2.13 -4.20
C HIS A 179 6.50 2.89 -3.41
N ALA A 180 6.65 2.90 -2.09
CA ALA A 180 5.82 3.67 -1.18
C ALA A 180 6.53 4.94 -0.73
N VAL A 181 5.78 6.02 -0.66
CA VAL A 181 6.22 7.36 -0.26
C VAL A 181 5.11 8.06 0.52
N VAL A 182 5.38 9.26 1.01
CA VAL A 182 4.43 10.04 1.81
C VAL A 182 4.13 11.37 1.13
N ALA A 183 2.85 11.69 0.89
CA ALA A 183 2.47 13.08 0.58
C ALA A 183 2.42 13.87 1.88
N VAL A 184 3.10 15.00 1.92
CA VAL A 184 3.27 15.83 3.11
C VAL A 184 2.77 17.26 2.92
N GLY A 185 2.08 17.52 1.82
CA GLY A 185 1.55 18.82 1.47
C GLY A 185 1.35 18.97 -0.03
N TRP A 186 1.13 20.20 -0.48
CA TRP A 186 1.05 20.53 -1.89
C TRP A 186 1.48 21.98 -2.15
N THR A 187 1.92 22.22 -3.36
CA THR A 187 2.11 23.54 -3.99
C THR A 187 0.97 23.81 -4.98
N LYS A 188 1.00 24.93 -5.66
CA LYS A 188 0.07 25.22 -6.77
C LYS A 188 0.11 24.15 -7.89
N ASP A 189 1.23 23.44 -8.07
CA ASP A 189 1.47 22.54 -9.19
C ASP A 189 1.25 21.05 -8.87
N GLY A 190 1.36 20.64 -7.59
CA GLY A 190 1.27 19.23 -7.24
C GLY A 190 1.52 18.92 -5.76
N PHE A 191 1.39 17.65 -5.41
CA PHE A 191 1.69 17.17 -4.05
C PHE A 191 3.19 17.16 -3.78
N ILE A 192 3.58 17.56 -2.57
CA ILE A 192 4.94 17.42 -2.05
C ILE A 192 5.10 15.99 -1.55
N ILE A 193 5.93 15.22 -2.23
CA ILE A 193 6.20 13.82 -1.91
C ILE A 193 7.50 13.72 -1.16
N ARG A 194 7.47 13.14 0.05
CA ARG A 194 8.62 12.77 0.86
C ARG A 194 9.02 11.33 0.58
N ASN A 195 10.29 11.12 0.23
CA ASN A 195 10.88 9.81 -0.01
C ASN A 195 11.60 9.26 1.24
N SER A 196 12.04 8.01 1.18
CA SER A 196 12.81 7.31 2.22
C SER A 196 14.23 6.92 1.75
N TRP A 197 14.85 7.76 0.93
CA TRP A 197 16.22 7.55 0.39
C TRP A 197 17.25 8.57 0.91
N GLY A 198 16.95 9.16 2.07
CA GLY A 198 17.80 10.15 2.73
C GLY A 198 17.52 11.58 2.28
N ASP A 199 18.00 12.51 3.09
CA ASP A 199 17.80 13.96 2.92
C ASP A 199 18.57 14.56 1.74
N LYS A 200 19.59 13.87 1.24
CA LYS A 200 20.35 14.30 0.06
C LYS A 200 19.74 13.89 -1.27
N TRP A 201 18.78 12.95 -1.25
CA TRP A 201 18.10 12.56 -2.47
C TRP A 201 17.29 13.74 -3.02
N ASN A 202 17.41 14.02 -4.31
CA ASN A 202 16.76 15.13 -5.00
C ASN A 202 16.91 16.51 -4.29
N GLY A 203 17.99 16.70 -3.55
CA GLY A 203 18.35 17.93 -2.86
C GLY A 203 17.90 18.01 -1.39
N ASP A 204 16.67 17.56 -1.06
CA ASP A 204 16.11 17.63 0.29
C ASP A 204 15.27 16.41 0.69
N GLY A 205 15.31 15.34 -0.10
CA GLY A 205 14.52 14.13 0.14
C GLY A 205 13.09 14.20 -0.39
N HIS A 206 12.70 15.24 -1.15
CA HIS A 206 11.35 15.45 -1.65
C HIS A 206 11.29 15.61 -3.17
N VAL A 207 10.10 15.41 -3.74
CA VAL A 207 9.80 15.61 -5.17
C VAL A 207 8.34 16.03 -5.32
N ILE A 208 8.03 16.80 -6.39
CA ILE A 208 6.65 17.18 -6.69
C ILE A 208 5.98 16.13 -7.58
N TYR A 209 4.83 15.63 -7.14
CA TYR A 209 3.91 14.83 -7.90
C TYR A 209 2.85 15.75 -8.50
N LEU A 210 3.00 16.11 -9.77
CA LEU A 210 2.17 17.08 -10.44
C LEU A 210 0.69 16.66 -10.46
N PHE A 211 -0.22 17.63 -10.30
CA PHE A 211 -1.66 17.36 -10.42
C PHE A 211 -2.04 16.86 -11.81
N SER A 212 -1.30 17.29 -12.86
CA SER A 212 -1.47 16.77 -14.21
C SER A 212 -1.07 15.30 -14.39
N GLU A 213 -0.32 14.73 -13.45
CA GLU A 213 0.09 13.32 -13.42
C GLU A 213 -0.78 12.48 -12.46
N PHE A 214 -1.80 13.08 -11.84
CA PHE A 214 -2.65 12.36 -10.89
C PHE A 214 -3.31 11.15 -11.56
N GLY A 215 -3.17 9.98 -10.94
CA GLY A 215 -3.56 8.70 -11.53
C GLY A 215 -2.39 7.80 -11.93
N HIS A 216 -1.14 8.29 -11.93
CA HIS A 216 0.04 7.42 -12.07
C HIS A 216 0.33 6.57 -10.82
N HIS A 217 -0.21 6.95 -9.65
CA HIS A 217 -0.14 6.16 -8.42
C HIS A 217 -1.06 4.93 -8.51
N TRP A 218 -0.75 3.92 -7.72
CA TRP A 218 -1.60 2.74 -7.55
C TRP A 218 -2.66 2.94 -6.47
N GLU A 219 -2.27 3.58 -5.37
CA GLU A 219 -3.10 3.73 -4.17
C GLU A 219 -2.71 5.00 -3.41
N ILE A 220 -3.69 5.63 -2.76
CA ILE A 220 -3.50 6.67 -1.74
C ILE A 220 -4.33 6.29 -0.53
N TRP A 221 -3.73 6.36 0.66
CA TRP A 221 -4.36 6.01 1.93
C TRP A 221 -4.17 7.12 2.96
N SER A 222 -5.25 7.41 3.68
CA SER A 222 -5.23 8.25 4.87
C SER A 222 -5.32 7.38 6.12
N CYS A 223 -4.43 7.59 7.08
CA CYS A 223 -4.58 7.10 8.45
C CYS A 223 -5.49 8.06 9.23
N ILE A 224 -6.38 7.52 10.03
CA ILE A 224 -7.28 8.27 10.91
C ILE A 224 -6.87 7.91 12.33
N ASP A 225 -6.22 8.85 13.02
CA ASP A 225 -5.67 8.62 14.37
C ASP A 225 -6.09 9.68 15.38
N LEU A 226 -6.33 10.89 14.92
CA LEU A 226 -6.70 12.01 15.78
C LEU A 226 -7.94 11.70 16.64
N GLU A 227 -7.96 12.20 17.87
CA GLU A 227 -9.13 12.14 18.74
C GLU A 227 -10.28 12.99 18.18
N THR A 228 -10.97 12.41 17.20
CA THR A 228 -12.23 12.94 16.69
C THR A 228 -13.36 12.05 17.19
N ASP A 229 -14.58 12.58 17.33
CA ASP A 229 -15.79 11.79 17.63
C ASP A 229 -16.15 10.78 16.53
N TRP A 230 -15.20 10.52 15.62
CA TRP A 230 -15.38 9.61 14.51
C TRP A 230 -15.34 8.15 14.98
N THR A 231 -16.50 7.50 14.92
CA THR A 231 -16.60 6.04 15.07
C THR A 231 -16.70 5.42 13.69
N PRO A 232 -15.84 4.42 13.37
CA PRO A 232 -15.91 3.74 12.09
C PRO A 232 -17.32 3.17 11.85
N PRO A 233 -17.91 3.37 10.66
CA PRO A 233 -19.15 2.69 10.30
C PRO A 233 -18.92 1.17 10.39
N LYS A 234 -19.94 0.44 10.90
CA LYS A 234 -19.84 -1.03 10.92
C LYS A 234 -19.51 -1.56 9.54
N PRO A 235 -18.52 -2.49 9.42
CA PRO A 235 -18.22 -3.11 8.14
C PRO A 235 -19.49 -3.64 7.49
N ALA A 236 -19.66 -3.38 6.18
CA ALA A 236 -20.77 -3.96 5.42
C ALA A 236 -20.73 -5.50 5.57
N PRO A 237 -21.90 -6.16 5.73
CA PRO A 237 -21.94 -7.61 5.82
C PRO A 237 -21.27 -8.23 4.59
N LYS A 238 -20.38 -9.20 4.82
CA LYS A 238 -19.70 -9.90 3.73
C LYS A 238 -20.73 -10.34 2.70
N PRO A 239 -20.53 -10.07 1.39
CA PRO A 239 -21.40 -10.62 0.36
C PRO A 239 -21.48 -12.14 0.55
N LYS A 240 -22.71 -12.69 0.51
CA LYS A 240 -22.86 -14.15 0.52
C LYS A 240 -22.06 -14.72 -0.65
N PRO A 241 -21.29 -15.81 -0.43
CA PRO A 241 -20.60 -16.47 -1.52
C PRO A 241 -21.57 -16.69 -2.68
N ALA A 242 -21.15 -16.30 -3.89
CA ALA A 242 -21.94 -16.59 -5.07
C ALA A 242 -22.21 -18.11 -5.12
N PRO A 243 -23.43 -18.55 -5.46
CA PRO A 243 -23.73 -19.96 -5.58
C PRO A 243 -22.76 -20.58 -6.57
N ALA A 244 -22.17 -21.72 -6.18
CA ALA A 244 -21.21 -22.44 -7.02
C ALA A 244 -21.78 -22.60 -8.43
N PRO A 245 -20.98 -22.38 -9.50
CA PRO A 245 -21.45 -22.56 -10.86
C PRO A 245 -22.00 -23.99 -11.01
N LYS A 246 -23.20 -24.12 -11.57
CA LYS A 246 -23.77 -25.43 -11.85
C LYS A 246 -22.78 -26.24 -12.70
N PRO A 247 -22.54 -27.51 -12.36
CA PRO A 247 -21.64 -28.34 -13.13
C PRO A 247 -22.09 -28.34 -14.61
N ALA A 248 -21.11 -28.14 -15.48
CA ALA A 248 -21.36 -28.16 -16.93
C ALA A 248 -22.03 -29.49 -17.31
N PRO A 249 -23.04 -29.48 -18.21
CA PRO A 249 -23.68 -30.70 -18.66
C PRO A 249 -22.62 -31.64 -19.26
N ALA A 250 -22.71 -32.91 -18.87
CA ALA A 250 -21.79 -33.93 -19.36
C ALA A 250 -21.76 -33.94 -20.91
N PRO A 251 -20.60 -34.06 -21.53
CA PRO A 251 -20.48 -34.09 -22.97
C PRO A 251 -21.32 -35.26 -23.51
N LYS A 252 -22.18 -34.95 -24.49
CA LYS A 252 -22.98 -35.99 -25.19
C LYS A 252 -22.04 -37.01 -25.82
N PRO A 253 -22.34 -38.31 -25.72
CA PRO A 253 -21.50 -39.35 -26.32
C PRO A 253 -21.38 -39.11 -27.83
N VAL A 254 -20.16 -38.95 -28.26
CA VAL A 254 -19.84 -38.85 -29.72
C VAL A 254 -20.14 -40.20 -30.34
N ARG A 255 -21.20 -40.28 -31.15
CA ARG A 255 -21.45 -41.45 -32.00
C ARG A 255 -20.24 -41.61 -32.95
N ARG A 256 -19.40 -42.62 -32.68
CA ARG A 256 -18.38 -43.03 -33.67
C ARG A 256 -19.09 -43.50 -34.90
N VAL A 257 -19.03 -42.72 -35.98
CA VAL A 257 -19.41 -43.17 -37.30
C VAL A 257 -18.31 -44.14 -37.76
N ILE A 258 -18.63 -45.42 -37.73
CA ILE A 258 -17.72 -46.47 -38.27
C ILE A 258 -17.78 -46.32 -39.78
N ASN A 259 -16.72 -45.85 -40.39
CA ASN A 259 -16.62 -45.69 -41.82
C ASN A 259 -16.35 -47.10 -42.43
N ILE A 260 -17.38 -47.74 -42.96
CA ILE A 260 -17.38 -49.11 -43.52
C ILE A 260 -16.34 -49.28 -44.64
N ARG A 261 -15.88 -48.19 -45.21
CA ARG A 261 -14.82 -48.26 -46.28
C ARG A 261 -13.45 -48.73 -45.81
N ASP A 262 -13.11 -48.55 -44.53
CA ASP A 262 -11.80 -48.98 -44.00
C ASP A 262 -11.78 -50.46 -43.56
N SER A 263 -12.94 -51.07 -43.35
CA SER A 263 -13.06 -52.50 -43.01
C SER A 263 -12.87 -53.39 -44.24
N ILE A 264 -13.25 -52.91 -45.41
CA ILE A 264 -13.17 -53.70 -46.66
C ILE A 264 -11.69 -53.79 -47.16
N ARG A 265 -10.89 -52.77 -46.98
CA ARG A 265 -9.48 -52.79 -47.38
C ARG A 265 -8.59 -53.75 -46.58
N ARG A 266 -8.92 -54.04 -45.35
CA ARG A 266 -8.11 -54.98 -44.52
C ARG A 266 -8.39 -56.45 -44.82
N ASN A 267 -9.52 -56.80 -45.39
CA ASN A 267 -9.84 -58.20 -45.75
C ASN A 267 -9.34 -58.63 -47.16
N ILE A 268 -9.02 -57.68 -48.02
CA ILE A 268 -8.51 -58.06 -49.39
C ILE A 268 -7.01 -58.40 -49.34
N ILE A 269 -6.26 -58.00 -48.35
CA ILE A 269 -4.82 -58.26 -48.20
C ILE A 269 -4.55 -59.67 -47.63
N ARG A 270 -5.57 -60.40 -47.10
CA ARG A 270 -5.41 -61.69 -46.45
C ARG A 270 -5.70 -62.88 -47.36
N ILE A 271 -6.05 -62.67 -48.62
CA ILE A 271 -6.38 -63.72 -49.61
C ILE A 271 -5.30 -63.91 -50.73
N LYS A 272 -4.20 -63.10 -50.59
CA LYS A 272 -3.05 -63.30 -51.57
C LYS A 272 -1.76 -63.51 -50.77
N ARG A 273 -1.69 -64.63 -50.06
CA ARG A 273 -0.44 -65.35 -49.73
C ARG A 273 -0.74 -66.83 -49.59
#